data_c0a27f1949b99fafd8c2a494bdf4a4ae
#
_entry.id   c0a27f1949b99fafd8c2a494bdf4a4ae
#
_cell.length_a   1.000
_cell.length_b   1.000
_cell.length_c   1.000
_cell.angle_alpha   90.00
_cell.angle_beta   90.00
_cell.angle_gamma   90.00
#
_symmetry.space_group_name_H-M   'P 1'
#
loop_
_entity.id
_entity.type
_entity.pdbx_description
1 polymer ?
#
loop_
_entity_poly.entity_id
_entity_poly.type
_entity_poly.pdbx_seq_one_letter_code
_entity_poly.pdbx_strand_id
1 'polypeptide(L)'
;MNIEEVTAAGVEILHLLQDYHRPPAHREMLIDPILYAFMKGRFGAVTRQHHVSVYGSQKPKRIDFRVGGTNPSVMELAVRSPLGSGSLLGGPNTSELRKLCKVSTTQAKLRVLLLIDLYTNHYTKGDLQASYDVVHAGPGKFKRCPVRVVYVHMNNRFNFCWSPYK
;
A
#
# COMPACT_ATOMS: atom_id res chain seq x y z
N MET A 1 -7.83 -5.99 -10.10
CA MET A 1 -6.46 -5.64 -9.66
C MET A 1 -5.82 -6.87 -9.03
N ASN A 2 -4.62 -7.20 -9.41
CA ASN A 2 -3.77 -8.25 -8.80
C ASN A 2 -2.45 -7.65 -8.29
N ILE A 3 -1.59 -8.47 -7.67
CA ILE A 3 -0.33 -7.97 -7.07
C ILE A 3 0.67 -7.50 -8.12
N GLU A 4 0.76 -8.17 -9.25
CA GLU A 4 1.65 -7.80 -10.34
C GLU A 4 1.29 -6.42 -10.90
N GLU A 5 -0.01 -6.16 -11.05
CA GLU A 5 -0.52 -4.85 -11.47
C GLU A 5 -0.22 -3.73 -10.47
N VAL A 6 -0.28 -4.03 -9.16
CA VAL A 6 0.09 -3.05 -8.11
C VAL A 6 1.59 -2.78 -8.14
N THR A 7 2.40 -3.83 -8.26
CA THR A 7 3.86 -3.69 -8.36
C THR A 7 4.25 -2.90 -9.59
N ALA A 8 3.66 -3.22 -10.75
CA ALA A 8 3.88 -2.48 -11.99
C ALA A 8 3.50 -1.00 -11.84
N ALA A 9 2.34 -0.70 -11.23
CA ALA A 9 1.92 0.67 -10.97
C ALA A 9 2.95 1.44 -10.12
N GLY A 10 3.46 0.82 -9.06
CA GLY A 10 4.51 1.41 -8.23
C GLY A 10 5.80 1.67 -9.00
N VAL A 11 6.24 0.74 -9.82
CA VAL A 11 7.45 0.87 -10.66
C VAL A 11 7.28 1.98 -11.70
N GLU A 12 6.16 2.05 -12.38
CA GLU A 12 5.85 3.10 -13.37
C GLU A 12 5.88 4.49 -12.74
N ILE A 13 5.31 4.62 -11.54
CA ILE A 13 5.36 5.90 -10.80
C ILE A 13 6.80 6.27 -10.48
N LEU A 14 7.63 5.32 -10.06
CA LEU A 14 9.04 5.60 -9.78
C LEU A 14 9.78 6.07 -11.02
N HIS A 15 9.54 5.47 -12.20
CA HIS A 15 10.13 5.92 -13.46
C HIS A 15 9.68 7.33 -13.80
N LEU A 16 8.39 7.63 -13.71
CA LEU A 16 7.88 8.99 -13.93
C LEU A 16 8.52 10.02 -12.98
N LEU A 17 8.78 9.64 -11.74
CA LEU A 17 9.42 10.52 -10.76
C LEU A 17 10.92 10.71 -11.02
N GLN A 18 11.60 9.71 -11.56
CA GLN A 18 13.03 9.79 -11.94
C GLN A 18 13.25 10.72 -13.13
N ASP A 19 12.32 10.76 -14.08
CA ASP A 19 12.38 11.64 -15.25
C ASP A 19 12.15 13.11 -14.88
N TYR A 20 11.50 13.39 -13.76
CA TYR A 20 11.43 14.70 -13.17
C TYR A 20 12.72 14.98 -12.38
N HIS A 21 13.65 15.73 -12.95
CA HIS A 21 14.99 16.08 -12.40
C HIS A 21 15.01 16.75 -11.02
N ARG A 22 13.89 16.84 -10.35
CA ARG A 22 13.77 17.21 -8.94
C ARG A 22 13.02 16.09 -8.24
N PRO A 23 13.66 15.37 -7.28
CA PRO A 23 12.89 14.49 -6.42
C PRO A 23 11.74 15.31 -5.85
N PRO A 24 10.51 14.83 -5.96
CA PRO A 24 9.38 15.56 -5.43
C PRO A 24 9.68 15.84 -3.97
N ALA A 25 9.66 17.10 -3.63
CA ALA A 25 10.05 17.60 -2.30
C ALA A 25 9.26 16.90 -1.19
N HIS A 26 8.18 16.25 -1.49
CA HIS A 26 7.35 15.59 -0.50
C HIS A 26 6.51 14.44 -1.05
N ARG A 27 6.73 13.29 -0.43
CA ARG A 27 5.63 12.74 0.36
C ARG A 27 4.51 12.15 -0.48
N GLU A 28 3.85 11.24 0.16
CA GLU A 28 2.57 10.64 -0.17
C GLU A 28 1.59 11.59 -0.90
N MET A 29 1.48 12.86 -0.47
CA MET A 29 0.62 13.88 -1.08
C MET A 29 0.87 14.15 -2.57
N LEU A 30 2.09 13.94 -3.08
CA LEU A 30 2.38 14.12 -4.50
C LEU A 30 2.23 12.82 -5.27
N ILE A 31 2.53 11.69 -4.63
CA ILE A 31 2.43 10.37 -5.25
C ILE A 31 0.99 9.90 -5.33
N ASP A 32 0.18 10.19 -4.31
CA ASP A 32 -1.24 9.81 -4.27
C ASP A 32 -2.02 10.26 -5.54
N PRO A 33 -1.97 11.53 -6.00
CA PRO A 33 -2.67 11.94 -7.22
C PRO A 33 -2.16 11.24 -8.48
N ILE A 34 -0.84 11.01 -8.58
CA ILE A 34 -0.23 10.34 -9.73
C ILE A 34 -0.67 8.88 -9.75
N LEU A 35 -0.56 8.20 -8.60
CA LEU A 35 -1.03 6.82 -8.44
C LEU A 35 -2.52 6.69 -8.75
N TYR A 36 -3.34 7.63 -8.27
CA TYR A 36 -4.76 7.65 -8.59
C TYR A 36 -5.02 7.77 -10.08
N ALA A 37 -4.38 8.72 -10.77
CA ALA A 37 -4.55 8.93 -12.20
C ALA A 37 -4.15 7.67 -12.99
N PHE A 38 -3.01 7.06 -12.65
CA PHE A 38 -2.54 5.83 -13.26
C PHE A 38 -3.54 4.68 -13.05
N MET A 39 -3.96 4.45 -11.80
CA MET A 39 -4.91 3.40 -11.47
C MET A 39 -6.28 3.64 -12.12
N LYS A 40 -6.73 4.89 -12.19
CA LYS A 40 -7.99 5.27 -12.82
C LYS A 40 -7.98 4.96 -14.32
N GLY A 41 -6.87 5.27 -15.00
CA GLY A 41 -6.69 4.94 -16.41
C GLY A 41 -6.69 3.43 -16.66
N ARG A 42 -6.06 2.65 -15.77
CA ARG A 42 -5.91 1.19 -15.92
C ARG A 42 -7.15 0.40 -15.50
N PHE A 43 -7.83 0.78 -14.42
CA PHE A 43 -8.91 -0.01 -13.81
C PHE A 43 -10.30 0.65 -13.94
N GLY A 44 -10.38 1.89 -14.35
CA GLY A 44 -11.62 2.65 -14.51
C GLY A 44 -12.29 3.00 -13.18
N ALA A 45 -12.78 2.01 -12.45
CA ALA A 45 -13.55 2.20 -11.20
C ALA A 45 -12.62 2.33 -9.98
N VAL A 46 -11.97 3.47 -9.83
CA VAL A 46 -11.09 3.78 -8.67
C VAL A 46 -11.66 4.94 -7.88
N THR A 47 -11.67 4.80 -6.56
CA THR A 47 -12.11 5.81 -5.59
C THR A 47 -10.99 6.09 -4.59
N ARG A 48 -10.71 7.37 -4.34
CA ARG A 48 -9.78 7.81 -3.29
C ARG A 48 -10.51 8.00 -1.97
N GLN A 49 -9.79 7.86 -0.85
CA GLN A 49 -10.27 8.14 0.50
C GLN A 49 -11.61 7.44 0.80
N HIS A 50 -11.70 6.17 0.39
CA HIS A 50 -12.91 5.37 0.50
C HIS A 50 -13.15 4.91 1.93
N HIS A 51 -14.41 4.98 2.38
CA HIS A 51 -14.79 4.51 3.71
C HIS A 51 -15.13 3.02 3.69
N VAL A 52 -14.52 2.27 4.59
CA VAL A 52 -14.76 0.82 4.77
C VAL A 52 -15.13 0.49 6.22
N SER A 53 -15.95 -0.51 6.39
CA SER A 53 -16.21 -1.08 7.72
C SER A 53 -15.04 -1.95 8.14
N VAL A 54 -14.51 -1.68 9.32
CA VAL A 54 -13.34 -2.37 9.88
C VAL A 54 -13.77 -3.07 11.17
N TYR A 55 -13.38 -4.32 11.34
CA TYR A 55 -13.68 -5.09 12.55
C TYR A 55 -13.18 -4.39 13.81
N GLY A 56 -14.04 -4.33 14.84
CA GLY A 56 -13.72 -3.68 16.11
C GLY A 56 -13.77 -2.15 16.06
N SER A 57 -14.27 -1.54 14.97
CA SER A 57 -14.48 -0.10 14.88
C SER A 57 -15.96 0.21 14.74
N GLN A 58 -16.48 1.10 15.60
CA GLN A 58 -17.87 1.58 15.49
C GLN A 58 -18.07 2.53 14.30
N LYS A 59 -17.00 3.20 13.86
CA LYS A 59 -17.04 4.14 12.74
C LYS A 59 -16.28 3.57 11.53
N PRO A 60 -16.75 3.81 10.30
CA PRO A 60 -15.99 3.49 9.10
C PRO A 60 -14.62 4.12 9.15
N LYS A 61 -13.62 3.42 8.64
CA LYS A 61 -12.24 3.90 8.50
C LYS A 61 -11.98 4.26 7.05
N ARG A 62 -11.18 5.27 6.84
CA ARG A 62 -10.76 5.73 5.53
C ARG A 62 -9.59 4.87 5.02
N ILE A 63 -9.66 4.49 3.76
CA ILE A 63 -8.63 3.79 2.98
C ILE A 63 -8.25 4.68 1.81
N ASP A 64 -6.96 4.76 1.47
CA ASP A 64 -6.48 5.67 0.44
C ASP A 64 -7.11 5.38 -0.92
N PHE A 65 -7.14 4.10 -1.33
CA PHE A 65 -7.69 3.71 -2.62
C PHE A 65 -8.61 2.49 -2.52
N ARG A 66 -9.67 2.52 -3.30
CA ARG A 66 -10.50 1.36 -3.60
C ARG A 66 -10.62 1.20 -5.12
N VAL A 67 -10.30 0.01 -5.60
CA VAL A 67 -10.59 -0.42 -6.97
C VAL A 67 -11.88 -1.24 -6.93
N GLY A 68 -12.88 -0.80 -7.69
CA GLY A 68 -14.18 -1.47 -7.79
C GLY A 68 -14.16 -2.70 -8.71
N GLY A 69 -15.36 -3.17 -9.09
CA GLY A 69 -15.55 -4.32 -9.98
C GLY A 69 -15.88 -5.60 -9.24
N THR A 70 -15.86 -6.73 -9.95
CA THR A 70 -16.22 -8.07 -9.43
C THR A 70 -15.28 -8.55 -8.31
N ASN A 71 -14.03 -8.13 -8.36
CA ASN A 71 -13.00 -8.40 -7.33
C ASN A 71 -12.51 -7.10 -6.73
N PRO A 72 -13.30 -6.46 -5.86
CA PRO A 72 -12.91 -5.18 -5.26
C PRO A 72 -11.64 -5.35 -4.45
N SER A 73 -10.77 -4.34 -4.54
CA SER A 73 -9.49 -4.31 -3.82
C SER A 73 -9.36 -2.99 -3.09
N VAL A 74 -8.63 -2.98 -1.98
CA VAL A 74 -8.30 -1.77 -1.22
C VAL A 74 -6.82 -1.67 -1.01
N MET A 75 -6.31 -0.44 -0.96
CA MET A 75 -4.89 -0.18 -0.84
C MET A 75 -4.64 1.03 0.06
N GLU A 76 -3.65 0.91 0.92
CA GLU A 76 -3.00 2.00 1.63
C GLU A 76 -1.65 2.27 0.98
N LEU A 77 -1.25 3.53 0.97
CA LEU A 77 0.00 4.01 0.43
C LEU A 77 0.88 4.55 1.56
N ALA A 78 2.15 4.20 1.54
CA ALA A 78 3.16 4.83 2.36
C ALA A 78 4.39 5.15 1.53
N VAL A 79 4.94 6.33 1.71
CA VAL A 79 6.08 6.83 0.93
C VAL A 79 7.20 7.26 1.85
N ARG A 80 8.43 6.81 1.56
CA ARG A 80 9.65 7.35 2.13
C ARG A 80 10.37 8.19 1.09
N SER A 81 10.61 9.45 1.43
CA SER A 81 11.29 10.42 0.56
C SER A 81 12.49 11.05 1.27
N PRO A 82 13.59 11.37 0.56
CA PRO A 82 14.77 12.04 1.13
C PRO A 82 14.47 13.37 1.81
N LEU A 83 13.39 14.03 1.42
CA LEU A 83 12.97 15.33 1.97
C LEU A 83 11.93 15.19 3.09
N GLY A 84 11.64 13.97 3.52
CA GLY A 84 10.72 13.68 4.62
C GLY A 84 11.41 12.93 5.75
N SER A 85 10.95 13.16 6.98
CA SER A 85 11.42 12.42 8.17
C SER A 85 10.78 11.03 8.31
N GLY A 86 9.99 10.60 7.32
CA GLY A 86 9.22 9.36 7.40
C GLY A 86 10.09 8.10 7.26
N SER A 87 9.83 7.13 8.13
CA SER A 87 10.34 5.76 7.99
C SER A 87 9.22 4.88 7.46
N LEU A 88 9.55 3.88 6.63
CA LEU A 88 8.60 2.82 6.29
C LEU A 88 8.50 1.77 7.39
N LEU A 89 9.37 1.81 8.41
CA LEU A 89 9.35 0.86 9.53
C LEU A 89 8.43 1.33 10.65
N GLY A 90 7.63 0.42 11.19
CA GLY A 90 6.85 0.60 12.42
C GLY A 90 5.72 1.62 12.37
N GLY A 91 5.29 2.03 13.55
CA GLY A 91 4.39 3.15 13.84
C GLY A 91 3.13 3.26 12.97
N PRO A 92 2.97 4.38 12.25
CA PRO A 92 1.77 4.64 11.45
C PRO A 92 1.48 3.56 10.41
N ASN A 93 2.51 3.09 9.69
CA ASN A 93 2.36 2.11 8.62
C ASN A 93 1.90 0.74 9.15
N THR A 94 2.33 0.34 10.35
CA THR A 94 1.81 -0.85 11.01
C THR A 94 0.33 -0.69 11.37
N SER A 95 -0.11 0.51 11.74
CA SER A 95 -1.52 0.80 11.99
C SER A 95 -2.36 0.69 10.71
N GLU A 96 -1.85 1.17 9.57
CA GLU A 96 -2.50 1.02 8.28
C GLU A 96 -2.60 -0.46 7.87
N LEU A 97 -1.55 -1.23 8.06
CA LEU A 97 -1.59 -2.67 7.82
C LEU A 97 -2.63 -3.37 8.72
N ARG A 98 -2.67 -3.04 10.01
CA ARG A 98 -3.69 -3.58 10.94
C ARG A 98 -5.11 -3.20 10.52
N LYS A 99 -5.31 -2.01 10.00
CA LYS A 99 -6.59 -1.56 9.45
C LYS A 99 -6.97 -2.42 8.24
N LEU A 100 -6.07 -2.62 7.28
CA LEU A 100 -6.27 -3.48 6.11
C LEU A 100 -6.63 -4.92 6.51
N CYS A 101 -5.95 -5.49 7.49
CA CYS A 101 -6.24 -6.84 8.00
C CYS A 101 -7.66 -7.00 8.53
N LYS A 102 -8.27 -5.93 9.00
CA LYS A 102 -9.62 -5.89 9.58
C LYS A 102 -10.73 -5.54 8.59
N VAL A 103 -10.41 -5.21 7.34
CA VAL A 103 -11.41 -5.00 6.28
C VAL A 103 -12.08 -6.34 5.94
N SER A 104 -13.40 -6.36 5.80
CA SER A 104 -14.16 -7.57 5.49
C SER A 104 -13.85 -8.10 4.08
N THR A 105 -13.85 -9.43 3.91
CA THR A 105 -13.75 -10.10 2.60
C THR A 105 -14.92 -9.80 1.67
N THR A 106 -16.04 -9.33 2.21
CA THR A 106 -17.17 -8.86 1.41
C THR A 106 -16.92 -7.50 0.76
N GLN A 107 -16.03 -6.69 1.38
CA GLN A 107 -15.69 -5.35 0.90
C GLN A 107 -14.45 -5.33 0.00
N ALA A 108 -13.51 -6.24 0.24
CA ALA A 108 -12.30 -6.35 -0.57
C ALA A 108 -11.81 -7.79 -0.66
N LYS A 109 -11.51 -8.25 -1.87
CA LYS A 109 -10.91 -9.55 -2.14
C LYS A 109 -9.39 -9.52 -2.01
N LEU A 110 -8.77 -8.37 -2.29
CA LEU A 110 -7.35 -8.12 -2.13
C LEU A 110 -7.16 -6.84 -1.31
N ARG A 111 -6.21 -6.86 -0.38
CA ARG A 111 -5.81 -5.73 0.44
C ARG A 111 -4.32 -5.55 0.31
N VAL A 112 -3.89 -4.35 0.03
CA VAL A 112 -2.48 -4.05 -0.25
C VAL A 112 -2.02 -2.88 0.61
N LEU A 113 -0.86 -3.04 1.24
CA LEU A 113 -0.04 -1.92 1.70
C LEU A 113 1.07 -1.73 0.67
N LEU A 114 1.02 -0.62 -0.05
CA LEU A 114 2.05 -0.24 -1.03
C LEU A 114 3.05 0.69 -0.35
N LEU A 115 4.30 0.25 -0.30
CA LEU A 115 5.43 0.98 0.25
C LEU A 115 6.30 1.47 -0.91
N ILE A 116 6.38 2.77 -1.12
CA ILE A 116 7.24 3.40 -2.13
C ILE A 116 8.44 4.04 -1.44
N ASP A 117 9.62 3.62 -1.86
CA ASP A 117 10.88 4.06 -1.29
C ASP A 117 11.72 4.84 -2.30
N LEU A 118 11.86 6.12 -2.05
CA LEU A 118 12.62 7.06 -2.89
C LEU A 118 14.03 7.35 -2.32
N TYR A 119 14.46 6.62 -1.28
CA TYR A 119 15.81 6.75 -0.76
C TYR A 119 16.82 5.95 -1.58
N THR A 120 18.08 6.34 -1.54
CA THR A 120 19.19 5.58 -2.12
C THR A 120 19.44 4.28 -1.37
N ASN A 121 19.30 4.30 -0.04
CA ASN A 121 19.45 3.13 0.82
C ASN A 121 18.10 2.41 0.94
N HIS A 122 18.03 1.19 0.42
CA HIS A 122 16.85 0.34 0.49
C HIS A 122 16.74 -0.38 1.85
N TYR A 123 15.52 -0.79 2.19
CA TYR A 123 15.30 -1.77 3.25
C TYR A 123 15.45 -3.18 2.70
N THR A 124 16.01 -4.06 3.50
CA THR A 124 15.95 -5.50 3.19
C THR A 124 14.54 -6.05 3.45
N LYS A 125 14.23 -7.17 2.82
CA LYS A 125 12.98 -7.88 3.11
C LYS A 125 12.87 -8.25 4.59
N GLY A 126 13.99 -8.65 5.21
CA GLY A 126 14.06 -8.99 6.63
C GLY A 126 13.68 -7.82 7.54
N ASP A 127 14.21 -6.60 7.27
CA ASP A 127 13.90 -5.41 8.07
C ASP A 127 12.41 -5.09 8.03
N LEU A 128 11.82 -5.15 6.84
CA LEU A 128 10.39 -4.87 6.68
C LEU A 128 9.52 -5.97 7.28
N GLN A 129 9.86 -7.24 7.09
CA GLN A 129 9.14 -8.34 7.70
C GLN A 129 9.18 -8.28 9.23
N ALA A 130 10.33 -7.99 9.83
CA ALA A 130 10.44 -7.81 11.28
C ALA A 130 9.53 -6.68 11.80
N SER A 131 9.31 -5.63 10.99
CA SER A 131 8.43 -4.51 11.34
C SER A 131 6.93 -4.83 11.17
N TYR A 132 6.58 -5.67 10.20
CA TYR A 132 5.18 -5.87 9.77
C TYR A 132 4.59 -7.25 10.09
N ASP A 133 5.40 -8.28 10.31
CA ASP A 133 4.93 -9.66 10.55
C ASP A 133 4.25 -9.87 11.93
N VAL A 134 4.18 -8.84 12.75
CA VAL A 134 3.54 -8.86 14.07
C VAL A 134 2.01 -8.72 13.99
N VAL A 135 1.45 -8.67 12.79
CA VAL A 135 0.02 -8.42 12.60
C VAL A 135 -0.76 -9.70 12.71
N HIS A 136 -1.52 -9.84 13.81
CA HIS A 136 -2.48 -10.93 13.97
C HIS A 136 -3.76 -10.66 13.18
N ALA A 137 -4.22 -11.66 12.42
CA ALA A 137 -5.54 -11.64 11.82
C ALA A 137 -6.62 -11.62 12.90
N GLY A 138 -7.74 -10.95 12.60
CA GLY A 138 -8.93 -11.01 13.45
C GLY A 138 -9.62 -12.38 13.38
N PRO A 139 -10.59 -12.66 14.26
CA PRO A 139 -11.34 -13.91 14.26
C PRO A 139 -12.27 -14.06 13.05
N GLY A 140 -12.67 -15.28 12.72
CA GLY A 140 -13.69 -15.61 11.73
C GLY A 140 -13.32 -15.21 10.30
N LYS A 141 -14.21 -14.52 9.61
CA LYS A 141 -14.04 -14.06 8.22
C LYS A 141 -12.82 -13.16 7.98
N PHE A 142 -12.18 -12.68 9.04
CA PHE A 142 -10.97 -11.86 8.96
C PHE A 142 -9.70 -12.71 9.00
N LYS A 143 -9.78 -13.99 9.42
CA LYS A 143 -8.65 -14.88 9.65
C LYS A 143 -7.89 -15.30 8.38
N ARG A 144 -8.50 -15.19 7.19
CA ARG A 144 -7.92 -15.62 5.90
C ARG A 144 -8.01 -14.54 4.83
N CYS A 145 -7.97 -13.29 5.22
CA CYS A 145 -7.99 -12.22 4.27
C CYS A 145 -6.63 -12.11 3.57
N PRO A 146 -6.57 -12.21 2.24
CA PRO A 146 -5.31 -12.00 1.53
C PRO A 146 -4.89 -10.53 1.66
N VAL A 147 -3.94 -10.28 2.55
CA VAL A 147 -3.23 -9.00 2.65
C VAL A 147 -1.85 -9.19 2.05
N ARG A 148 -1.39 -8.22 1.30
CA ARG A 148 -0.04 -8.17 0.73
C ARG A 148 0.62 -6.86 1.09
N VAL A 149 1.88 -6.94 1.45
CA VAL A 149 2.77 -5.78 1.51
C VAL A 149 3.62 -5.81 0.26
N VAL A 150 3.60 -4.72 -0.49
CA VAL A 150 4.37 -4.54 -1.72
C VAL A 150 5.37 -3.42 -1.45
N TYR A 151 6.64 -3.73 -1.59
CA TYR A 151 7.72 -2.76 -1.50
C TYR A 151 8.30 -2.50 -2.87
N VAL A 152 8.35 -1.23 -3.24
CA VAL A 152 8.91 -0.75 -4.50
C VAL A 152 9.95 0.30 -4.19
N HIS A 153 11.17 0.08 -4.65
CA HIS A 153 12.31 0.95 -4.43
C HIS A 153 12.72 1.64 -5.73
N MET A 154 13.25 2.86 -5.63
CA MET A 154 13.74 3.61 -6.80
C MET A 154 14.75 2.83 -7.66
N ASN A 155 15.48 1.89 -7.06
CA ASN A 155 16.23 0.88 -7.79
C ASN A 155 15.39 -0.40 -7.86
N ASN A 156 14.83 -0.72 -9.02
CA ASN A 156 13.92 -1.83 -9.27
C ASN A 156 14.44 -3.22 -8.87
N ARG A 157 15.75 -3.37 -8.63
CA ARG A 157 16.34 -4.64 -8.17
C ARG A 157 15.94 -5.03 -6.76
N PHE A 158 15.40 -4.10 -5.97
CA PHE A 158 15.03 -4.31 -4.57
C PHE A 158 13.53 -4.42 -4.35
N ASN A 159 12.75 -4.56 -5.41
CA ASN A 159 11.29 -4.72 -5.29
C ASN A 159 10.93 -6.13 -4.81
N PHE A 160 10.00 -6.23 -3.87
CA PHE A 160 9.48 -7.52 -3.41
C PHE A 160 8.08 -7.40 -2.80
N CYS A 161 7.43 -8.55 -2.67
CA CYS A 161 6.10 -8.66 -2.08
C CYS A 161 6.06 -9.83 -1.09
N TRP A 162 5.27 -9.70 -0.02
CA TRP A 162 5.02 -10.79 0.93
C TRP A 162 3.65 -10.70 1.59
N SER A 163 3.25 -11.79 2.25
CA SER A 163 2.11 -11.80 3.16
C SER A 163 2.58 -11.51 4.59
N PRO A 164 1.95 -10.57 5.30
CA PRO A 164 2.31 -10.24 6.69
C PRO A 164 1.80 -11.27 7.71
N TYR A 165 1.13 -12.31 7.26
CA TYR A 165 0.67 -13.39 8.12
C TYR A 165 1.68 -14.52 8.18
N LYS A 166 1.97 -15.00 9.37
CA LYS A 166 2.64 -16.28 9.61
C LYS A 166 1.63 -17.42 9.59
#